data_80c2cd722820b2222584f8ded2010ac4
#
_entry.id   80c2cd722820b2222584f8ded2010ac4
#
_cell.length_a   1.000
_cell.length_b   1.000
_cell.length_c   1.000
_cell.angle_alpha   90.00
_cell.angle_beta   90.00
_cell.angle_gamma   90.00
#
_symmetry.space_group_name_H-M   'P 1'
#
loop_
_entity.id
_entity.type
_entity.pdbx_description
1 polymer ?
#
loop_
_entity_poly.entity_id
_entity_poly.type
_entity_poly.pdbx_seq_one_letter_code
_entity_poly.pdbx_strand_id
1 'polypeptide(L)'
;MPVYMILDAELHIAKPENAAAYDRYKEAAPEYVARHGGEYLCRGGAIDVEIGDWEPERVVMLKFPSRKAYDSFMVDPDYKPWKKLRESLSTIKKLVVLEGV
;
A
#
# COMPACT_ATOMS: atom_id res chain seq x y z
N MET A 1 17.90 -6.82 -8.04
CA MET A 1 17.24 -5.60 -8.53
C MET A 1 16.08 -5.22 -7.64
N PRO A 2 16.04 -4.00 -7.13
CA PRO A 2 14.89 -3.56 -6.35
C PRO A 2 13.65 -3.44 -7.23
N VAL A 3 12.49 -3.55 -6.60
CA VAL A 3 11.22 -3.26 -7.26
C VAL A 3 10.48 -2.19 -6.47
N TYR A 4 9.66 -1.42 -7.16
CA TYR A 4 8.86 -0.36 -6.57
C TYR A 4 7.38 -0.69 -6.80
N MET A 5 6.63 -0.77 -5.71
CA MET A 5 5.18 -0.98 -5.77
C MET A 5 4.50 0.37 -5.60
N ILE A 6 3.59 0.69 -6.52
CA ILE A 6 2.78 1.91 -6.44
C ILE A 6 1.33 1.49 -6.34
N LEU A 7 0.66 1.92 -5.28
CA LEU A 7 -0.74 1.62 -5.03
C LEU A 7 -1.53 2.92 -5.00
N ASP A 8 -2.60 2.97 -5.80
CA ASP A 8 -3.56 4.06 -5.82
C ASP A 8 -4.89 3.52 -5.30
N ALA A 9 -5.36 4.07 -4.18
CA ALA A 9 -6.56 3.59 -3.51
C ALA A 9 -7.54 4.72 -3.21
N GLU A 10 -8.83 4.37 -3.31
CA GLU A 10 -9.93 5.18 -2.81
C GLU A 10 -10.36 4.60 -1.46
N LEU A 11 -10.40 5.42 -0.43
CA LEU A 11 -10.73 4.96 0.92
C LEU A 11 -12.22 5.09 1.21
N HIS A 12 -12.78 4.07 1.89
CA HIS A 12 -14.17 4.04 2.32
C HIS A 12 -14.22 4.16 3.85
N ILE A 13 -13.80 5.32 4.36
CA ILE A 13 -13.61 5.55 5.79
C ILE A 13 -14.46 6.72 6.32
N ALA A 14 -15.59 7.02 5.66
CA ALA A 14 -16.50 8.08 6.11
C ALA A 14 -17.13 7.76 7.47
N LYS A 15 -17.38 6.47 7.75
CA LYS A 15 -17.90 6.04 9.04
C LYS A 15 -16.77 5.97 10.07
N PRO A 16 -17.00 6.46 11.32
CA PRO A 16 -15.94 6.41 12.34
C PRO A 16 -15.37 5.02 12.60
N GLU A 17 -16.19 3.97 12.59
CA GLU A 17 -15.71 2.60 12.80
C GLU A 17 -14.79 2.15 11.66
N ASN A 18 -15.05 2.58 10.43
CA ASN A 18 -14.19 2.25 9.29
C ASN A 18 -12.87 3.02 9.37
N ALA A 19 -12.93 4.29 9.75
CA ALA A 19 -11.71 5.09 9.95
C ALA A 19 -10.83 4.48 11.04
N ALA A 20 -11.42 4.06 12.16
CA ALA A 20 -10.68 3.41 13.25
C ALA A 20 -10.07 2.07 12.80
N ALA A 21 -10.80 1.28 12.02
CA ALA A 21 -10.29 0.01 11.50
C ALA A 21 -9.13 0.24 10.54
N TYR A 22 -9.21 1.26 9.69
CA TYR A 22 -8.13 1.59 8.78
C TYR A 22 -6.89 2.09 9.51
N ASP A 23 -7.07 2.84 10.60
CA ASP A 23 -5.95 3.26 11.45
C ASP A 23 -5.23 2.06 12.05
N ARG A 24 -5.97 1.03 12.50
CA ARG A 24 -5.37 -0.22 12.99
C ARG A 24 -4.58 -0.92 11.89
N TYR A 25 -5.10 -0.95 10.67
CA TYR A 25 -4.37 -1.49 9.53
C TYR A 25 -3.05 -0.75 9.32
N LYS A 26 -3.09 0.59 9.32
CA LYS A 26 -1.89 1.41 9.12
C LYS A 26 -0.83 1.20 10.19
N GLU A 27 -1.24 0.91 11.41
CA GLU A 27 -0.32 0.60 12.51
C GLU A 27 0.31 -0.78 12.37
N ALA A 28 -0.45 -1.76 11.86
CA ALA A 28 0.01 -3.14 11.75
C ALA A 28 0.88 -3.40 10.52
N ALA A 29 0.56 -2.78 9.39
CA ALA A 29 1.18 -3.09 8.11
C ALA A 29 2.71 -2.93 8.06
N PRO A 30 3.32 -1.90 8.70
CA PRO A 30 4.78 -1.72 8.61
C PRO A 30 5.61 -2.90 9.08
N GLU A 31 5.13 -3.66 10.08
CA GLU A 31 5.84 -4.85 10.56
C GLU A 31 6.00 -5.88 9.43
N TYR A 32 4.94 -6.10 8.67
CA TYR A 32 4.96 -7.09 7.59
C TYR A 32 5.76 -6.62 6.38
N VAL A 33 5.68 -5.33 6.08
CA VAL A 33 6.52 -4.73 5.02
C VAL A 33 7.99 -4.90 5.37
N ALA A 34 8.39 -4.54 6.59
CA ALA A 34 9.78 -4.66 7.06
C ALA A 34 10.25 -6.11 7.11
N ARG A 35 9.36 -7.05 7.44
CA ARG A 35 9.68 -8.48 7.50
C ARG A 35 10.24 -8.99 6.17
N HIS A 36 9.79 -8.43 5.06
CA HIS A 36 10.23 -8.83 3.72
C HIS A 36 11.23 -7.85 3.10
N GLY A 37 11.86 -7.01 3.93
CA GLY A 37 12.88 -6.07 3.48
C GLY A 37 12.31 -4.84 2.78
N GLY A 38 11.00 -4.62 2.87
CA GLY A 38 10.36 -3.47 2.25
C GLY A 38 10.52 -2.20 3.08
N GLU A 39 10.39 -1.07 2.41
CA GLU A 39 10.37 0.23 3.06
C GLU A 39 9.37 1.15 2.38
N TYR A 40 8.74 2.02 3.17
CA TYR A 40 7.83 3.02 2.64
C TYR A 40 8.61 4.18 2.03
N LEU A 41 8.29 4.54 0.79
CA LEU A 41 8.81 5.74 0.13
C LEU A 41 7.79 6.86 0.16
N CYS A 42 6.51 6.51 -0.01
CA CYS A 42 5.37 7.42 0.17
C CYS A 42 4.26 6.65 0.87
N ARG A 43 3.55 7.33 1.77
CA ARG A 43 2.47 6.68 2.51
C ARG A 43 1.33 7.66 2.74
N GLY A 44 0.58 7.94 1.67
CA GLY A 44 -0.38 9.01 1.67
C GLY A 44 0.33 10.36 1.62
N GLY A 45 -0.28 11.39 2.18
CA GLY A 45 0.28 12.73 2.14
C GLY A 45 -0.24 13.53 0.96
N ALA A 46 0.26 14.74 0.81
CA ALA A 46 -0.18 15.67 -0.23
C ALA A 46 0.24 15.16 -1.62
N ILE A 47 -0.66 15.34 -2.58
CA ILE A 47 -0.43 14.94 -3.97
C ILE A 47 -0.61 16.19 -4.82
N ASP A 48 0.37 16.45 -5.70
CA ASP A 48 0.33 17.55 -6.66
C ASP A 48 0.45 16.94 -8.06
N VAL A 49 -0.66 16.97 -8.82
CA VAL A 49 -0.68 16.45 -10.18
C VAL A 49 -0.33 17.60 -11.12
N GLU A 50 0.89 17.61 -11.60
CA GLU A 50 1.39 18.69 -12.44
C GLU A 50 0.95 18.57 -13.90
N ILE A 51 0.82 17.33 -14.41
CA ILE A 51 0.42 17.07 -15.78
C ILE A 51 -0.46 15.83 -15.81
N GLY A 52 -1.54 15.92 -16.56
CA GLY A 52 -2.43 14.78 -16.78
C GLY A 52 -3.70 14.83 -15.96
N ASP A 53 -4.55 13.84 -16.18
CA ASP A 53 -5.87 13.75 -15.59
C ASP A 53 -5.99 12.66 -14.51
N TRP A 54 -4.85 12.14 -14.02
CA TRP A 54 -4.84 11.21 -12.90
C TRP A 54 -5.15 11.98 -11.61
N GLU A 55 -6.23 11.61 -10.94
CA GLU A 55 -6.68 12.26 -9.70
C GLU A 55 -6.66 11.25 -8.54
N PRO A 56 -5.47 10.86 -8.04
CA PRO A 56 -5.38 9.88 -6.97
C PRO A 56 -5.81 10.47 -5.63
N GLU A 57 -6.50 9.67 -4.82
CA GLU A 57 -6.87 10.05 -3.46
C GLU A 57 -5.77 9.71 -2.47
N ARG A 58 -5.27 8.47 -2.55
CA ARG A 58 -4.20 8.00 -1.66
C ARG A 58 -3.20 7.15 -2.45
N VAL A 59 -1.95 7.57 -2.43
CA VAL A 59 -0.87 6.82 -3.06
C VAL A 59 0.08 6.30 -2.00
N VAL A 60 0.38 5.02 -2.06
CA VAL A 60 1.40 4.38 -1.23
C VAL A 60 2.47 3.83 -2.16
N MET A 61 3.72 4.08 -1.83
CA MET A 61 4.84 3.59 -2.61
C MET A 61 5.79 2.84 -1.70
N LEU A 62 6.08 1.59 -2.07
CA LEU A 62 6.97 0.72 -1.33
C LEU A 62 8.14 0.30 -2.21
N LYS A 63 9.30 0.13 -1.57
CA LYS A 63 10.48 -0.45 -2.23
C LYS A 63 10.77 -1.79 -1.59
N PHE A 64 10.98 -2.82 -2.40
CA PHE A 64 11.43 -4.13 -1.95
C PHE A 64 12.78 -4.46 -2.60
N PRO A 65 13.64 -5.25 -1.94
CA PRO A 65 14.96 -5.56 -2.49
C PRO A 65 14.92 -6.42 -3.76
N SER A 66 13.80 -7.12 -3.99
CA SER A 66 13.62 -7.97 -5.17
C SER A 66 12.14 -8.20 -5.44
N ARG A 67 11.83 -8.68 -6.63
CA ARG A 67 10.47 -9.12 -6.96
C ARG A 67 10.03 -10.27 -6.06
N LYS A 68 10.94 -11.19 -5.76
CA LYS A 68 10.66 -12.32 -4.88
C LYS A 68 10.26 -11.85 -3.49
N ALA A 69 10.93 -10.84 -2.95
CA ALA A 69 10.60 -10.27 -1.65
C ALA A 69 9.19 -9.67 -1.65
N TYR A 70 8.84 -8.93 -2.70
CA TYR A 70 7.50 -8.39 -2.86
C TYR A 70 6.45 -9.50 -2.94
N ASP A 71 6.69 -10.52 -3.76
CA ASP A 71 5.76 -11.63 -3.90
C ASP A 71 5.57 -12.36 -2.58
N SER A 72 6.64 -12.54 -1.81
CA SER A 72 6.57 -13.16 -0.47
C SER A 72 5.74 -12.34 0.50
N PHE A 73 5.87 -11.01 0.46
CA PHE A 73 5.05 -10.10 1.26
C PHE A 73 3.56 -10.27 0.90
N MET A 74 3.24 -10.30 -0.38
CA MET A 74 1.84 -10.35 -0.84
C MET A 74 1.12 -11.65 -0.46
N VAL A 75 1.87 -12.73 -0.22
CA VAL A 75 1.30 -14.04 0.17
C VAL A 75 1.60 -14.42 1.62
N ASP A 76 2.17 -13.51 2.40
CA ASP A 76 2.47 -13.75 3.81
C ASP A 76 1.17 -14.07 4.57
N PRO A 77 1.05 -15.27 5.17
CA PRO A 77 -0.20 -15.67 5.83
C PRO A 77 -0.53 -14.81 7.05
N ASP A 78 0.46 -14.21 7.69
CA ASP A 78 0.23 -13.32 8.85
C ASP A 78 -0.27 -11.95 8.42
N TYR A 79 0.12 -11.51 7.21
CA TYR A 79 -0.37 -10.26 6.64
C TYR A 79 -1.77 -10.41 6.04
N LYS A 80 -2.15 -11.59 5.62
CA LYS A 80 -3.39 -11.84 4.89
C LYS A 80 -4.64 -11.27 5.55
N PRO A 81 -4.87 -11.43 6.88
CA PRO A 81 -6.05 -10.84 7.50
C PRO A 81 -6.06 -9.31 7.42
N TRP A 82 -4.91 -8.69 7.54
CA TRP A 82 -4.77 -7.23 7.43
C TRP A 82 -5.02 -6.75 6.01
N LYS A 83 -4.51 -7.49 5.03
CA LYS A 83 -4.76 -7.20 3.62
C LYS A 83 -6.25 -7.27 3.30
N LYS A 84 -6.95 -8.28 3.82
CA LYS A 84 -8.40 -8.40 3.65
C LYS A 84 -9.13 -7.23 4.28
N LEU A 85 -8.72 -6.79 5.45
CA LEU A 85 -9.30 -5.63 6.11
C LEU A 85 -9.14 -4.39 5.25
N ARG A 86 -7.92 -4.14 4.73
CA ARG A 86 -7.67 -3.02 3.83
C ARG A 86 -8.56 -3.08 2.60
N GLU A 87 -8.70 -4.27 2.00
CA GLU A 87 -9.53 -4.46 0.81
C GLU A 87 -11.01 -4.17 1.09
N SER A 88 -11.49 -4.45 2.31
CA SER A 88 -12.86 -4.17 2.68
C SER A 88 -13.11 -2.67 2.93
N LEU A 89 -12.06 -1.88 3.14
CA LEU A 89 -12.13 -0.46 3.48
C LEU A 89 -11.67 0.46 2.34
N SER A 90 -11.36 -0.11 1.19
CA SER A 90 -10.83 0.66 0.07
C SER A 90 -11.17 0.01 -1.27
N THR A 91 -11.07 0.81 -2.32
CA THR A 91 -11.07 0.32 -3.70
C THR A 91 -9.68 0.58 -4.26
N ILE A 92 -9.01 -0.48 -4.69
CA ILE A 92 -7.69 -0.34 -5.31
C ILE A 92 -7.90 0.04 -6.77
N LYS A 93 -7.51 1.25 -7.12
CA LYS A 93 -7.64 1.77 -8.48
C LYS A 93 -6.50 1.29 -9.37
N LYS A 94 -5.29 1.28 -8.82
CA LYS A 94 -4.09 0.84 -9.53
C LYS A 94 -3.14 0.16 -8.56
N LEU A 95 -2.48 -0.87 -9.05
CA LEU A 95 -1.39 -1.53 -8.33
C LEU A 95 -0.35 -1.91 -9.38
N VAL A 96 0.78 -1.25 -9.33
CA VAL A 96 1.84 -1.37 -10.34
C VAL A 96 3.14 -1.73 -9.64
N VAL A 97 3.90 -2.63 -10.23
CA VAL A 97 5.23 -2.99 -9.74
C VAL A 97 6.24 -2.71 -10.84
N LEU A 98 7.21 -1.86 -10.55
CA LEU A 98 8.22 -1.43 -11.50
C LEU A 98 9.58 -1.96 -11.07
N GLU A 99 10.39 -2.40 -12.04
CA GLU A 99 11.78 -2.73 -11.77
C GLU A 99 12.59 -1.45 -11.57
N GLY A 100 13.44 -1.45 -10.55
CA GLY A 100 14.38 -0.37 -10.31
C GLY A 100 15.73 -0.63 -10.93
N VAL A 101 16.59 0.33 -10.81
CA VAL A 101 18.00 0.22 -11.26
C VAL A 101 18.90 -0.26 -10.14
#